data_f3c0bcb6cec098ca9a35c9ea6ab0c661
#
_entry.id   f3c0bcb6cec098ca9a35c9ea6ab0c661
#
_cell.length_a   1.000
_cell.length_b   1.000
_cell.length_c   1.000
_cell.angle_alpha   90.00
_cell.angle_beta   90.00
_cell.angle_gamma   90.00
#
_symmetry.space_group_name_H-M   'P 1'
#
loop_
_entity.id
_entity.type
_entity.pdbx_description
1 polymer ?
#
loop_
_entity_poly.entity_id
_entity_poly.type
_entity_poly.pdbx_seq_one_letter_code
_entity_poly.pdbx_strand_id
1 'polypeptide(L)'
;MGDVTVILSAIEQGDAASAAKLLPLVYDELRRLASEKMAFEKPGQTLDATALVHEAFIRLTGSERLQKTPLEFAGSRHFFAVAAEAMRRILVENARRKNAEKRGGNRRRVDLDEANVPGGASADELVLLDEALTQLTNDDADAAEIAKLRLFGGMTIDDAGKVLGISRATAFRSWTYARAWLNAHLQGTEKP
;
A
#
# COMPACT_ATOMS: atom_id res chain seq x y z
N MET A 1 20.64 7.26 1.84
CA MET A 1 19.39 7.81 1.27
C MET A 1 19.64 8.69 0.04
N GLY A 2 20.79 9.39 -0.08
CA GLY A 2 21.12 10.16 -1.28
C GLY A 2 21.17 9.34 -2.57
N ASP A 3 21.70 8.13 -2.51
CA ASP A 3 21.88 7.28 -3.70
C ASP A 3 20.54 6.84 -4.34
N VAL A 4 19.53 6.55 -3.52
CA VAL A 4 18.18 6.17 -4.03
C VAL A 4 17.55 7.33 -4.79
N THR A 5 17.64 8.56 -4.27
CA THR A 5 17.07 9.74 -4.95
C THR A 5 17.75 10.03 -6.28
N VAL A 6 19.06 9.90 -6.34
CA VAL A 6 19.84 10.10 -7.59
C VAL A 6 19.45 9.05 -8.64
N ILE A 7 19.33 7.78 -8.24
CA ILE A 7 18.91 6.70 -9.14
C ILE A 7 17.46 6.89 -9.62
N LEU A 8 16.57 7.31 -8.75
CA LEU A 8 15.18 7.63 -9.13
C LEU A 8 15.15 8.72 -10.20
N SER A 9 15.89 9.81 -10.01
CA SER A 9 15.98 10.87 -11.02
C SER A 9 16.55 10.40 -12.35
N ALA A 10 17.50 9.45 -12.35
CA ALA A 10 18.02 8.85 -13.58
C ALA A 10 16.97 8.00 -14.30
N ILE A 11 16.16 7.25 -13.56
CA ILE A 11 15.02 6.47 -14.10
C ILE A 11 13.97 7.39 -14.73
N GLU A 12 13.66 8.52 -14.09
CA GLU A 12 12.74 9.54 -14.61
C GLU A 12 13.24 10.14 -15.92
N GLN A 13 14.56 10.26 -16.09
CA GLN A 13 15.21 10.72 -17.34
C GLN A 13 15.29 9.64 -18.42
N GLY A 14 14.73 8.44 -18.16
CA GLY A 14 14.65 7.35 -19.12
C GLY A 14 15.82 6.34 -19.07
N ASP A 15 16.70 6.43 -18.07
CA ASP A 15 17.74 5.43 -17.86
C ASP A 15 17.20 4.13 -17.24
N ALA A 16 16.72 3.23 -18.11
CA ALA A 16 16.22 1.92 -17.69
C ALA A 16 17.29 1.05 -16.99
N ALA A 17 18.57 1.28 -17.24
CA ALA A 17 19.65 0.53 -16.57
C ALA A 17 19.78 0.91 -15.09
N SER A 18 19.37 2.10 -14.72
CA SER A 18 19.33 2.54 -13.32
C SER A 18 18.27 1.83 -12.49
N ALA A 19 17.21 1.29 -13.11
CA ALA A 19 16.21 0.48 -12.40
C ALA A 19 16.85 -0.79 -11.80
N ALA A 20 17.78 -1.43 -12.48
CA ALA A 20 18.49 -2.60 -11.95
C ALA A 20 19.35 -2.27 -10.72
N LYS A 21 19.83 -1.02 -10.61
CA LYS A 21 20.62 -0.54 -9.47
C LYS A 21 19.74 -0.14 -8.29
N LEU A 22 18.48 0.17 -8.54
CA LEU A 22 17.53 0.61 -7.49
C LEU A 22 17.14 -0.55 -6.57
N LEU A 23 16.80 -1.71 -7.15
CA LEU A 23 16.28 -2.85 -6.37
C LEU A 23 17.18 -3.26 -5.21
N PRO A 24 18.51 -3.45 -5.37
CA PRO A 24 19.37 -3.81 -4.24
C PRO A 24 19.38 -2.80 -3.10
N LEU A 25 19.18 -1.52 -3.40
CA LEU A 25 19.22 -0.43 -2.40
C LEU A 25 17.93 -0.31 -1.62
N VAL A 26 16.80 -0.70 -2.20
CA VAL A 26 15.48 -0.57 -1.57
C VAL A 26 14.91 -1.91 -1.12
N TYR A 27 15.56 -3.03 -1.48
CA TYR A 27 15.04 -4.38 -1.28
C TYR A 27 14.72 -4.70 0.17
N ASP A 28 15.65 -4.41 1.08
CA ASP A 28 15.47 -4.74 2.50
C ASP A 28 14.29 -3.99 3.10
N GLU A 29 14.13 -2.72 2.77
CA GLU A 29 13.02 -1.91 3.25
C GLU A 29 11.69 -2.35 2.62
N LEU A 30 11.66 -2.62 1.32
CA LEU A 30 10.48 -3.19 0.66
C LEU A 30 10.12 -4.56 1.22
N ARG A 31 11.11 -5.41 1.53
CA ARG A 31 10.89 -6.72 2.11
C ARG A 31 10.37 -6.62 3.54
N ARG A 32 10.86 -5.66 4.32
CA ARG A 32 10.33 -5.36 5.66
C ARG A 32 8.85 -4.98 5.57
N LEU A 33 8.51 -4.03 4.69
CA LEU A 33 7.12 -3.62 4.44
C LEU A 33 6.24 -4.79 3.99
N ALA A 34 6.71 -5.60 3.05
CA ALA A 34 6.00 -6.78 2.58
C ALA A 34 5.78 -7.81 3.71
N SER A 35 6.82 -8.08 4.52
CA SER A 35 6.74 -9.04 5.63
C SER A 35 5.74 -8.59 6.69
N GLU A 36 5.70 -7.29 7.03
CA GLU A 36 4.72 -6.74 7.96
C GLU A 36 3.27 -6.93 7.46
N LYS A 37 3.06 -6.81 6.15
CA LYS A 37 1.74 -7.02 5.54
C LYS A 37 1.35 -8.49 5.41
N MET A 38 2.33 -9.38 5.36
CA MET A 38 2.15 -10.83 5.20
C MET A 38 2.36 -11.62 6.50
N ALA A 39 2.69 -10.97 7.62
CA ALA A 39 3.06 -11.62 8.88
C ALA A 39 2.03 -12.66 9.39
N PHE A 40 0.84 -12.69 8.85
CA PHE A 40 -0.26 -13.55 9.26
C PHE A 40 -0.89 -14.37 8.12
N GLU A 41 -0.30 -14.34 6.94
CA GLU A 41 -0.69 -15.28 5.90
C GLU A 41 -0.24 -16.70 6.29
N LYS A 42 -1.15 -17.68 6.16
CA LYS A 42 -0.87 -19.07 6.55
C LYS A 42 0.31 -19.62 5.73
N PRO A 43 1.20 -20.44 6.33
CA PRO A 43 2.24 -21.15 5.59
C PRO A 43 1.64 -21.96 4.43
N GLY A 44 2.30 -21.92 3.26
CA GLY A 44 1.84 -22.65 2.07
C GLY A 44 1.05 -21.81 1.06
N GLN A 45 1.05 -20.49 1.19
CA GLN A 45 0.46 -19.60 0.18
C GLN A 45 1.40 -19.37 -0.99
N THR A 46 0.83 -19.14 -2.19
CA THR A 46 1.57 -18.90 -3.44
C THR A 46 2.33 -17.58 -3.48
N LEU A 47 2.02 -16.64 -2.61
CA LEU A 47 2.68 -15.35 -2.51
C LEU A 47 3.41 -15.26 -1.16
N ASP A 48 4.71 -15.05 -1.20
CA ASP A 48 5.55 -14.71 -0.05
C ASP A 48 6.04 -13.25 -0.14
N ALA A 49 6.71 -12.76 0.93
CA ALA A 49 7.17 -11.38 0.97
C ALA A 49 8.15 -11.05 -0.16
N THR A 50 8.98 -12.00 -0.57
CA THR A 50 9.93 -11.85 -1.67
C THR A 50 9.20 -11.72 -3.01
N ALA A 51 8.22 -12.60 -3.26
CA ALA A 51 7.39 -12.55 -4.47
C ALA A 51 6.58 -11.24 -4.54
N LEU A 52 6.04 -10.77 -3.41
CA LEU A 52 5.32 -9.50 -3.34
C LEU A 52 6.22 -8.31 -3.68
N VAL A 53 7.46 -8.28 -3.18
CA VAL A 53 8.43 -7.23 -3.51
C VAL A 53 8.76 -7.24 -5.00
N HIS A 54 9.08 -8.42 -5.55
CA HIS A 54 9.43 -8.53 -6.97
C HIS A 54 8.27 -8.13 -7.87
N GLU A 55 7.07 -8.59 -7.60
CA GLU A 55 5.87 -8.24 -8.38
C GLU A 55 5.58 -6.74 -8.31
N ALA A 56 5.67 -6.14 -7.11
CA ALA A 56 5.50 -4.70 -6.94
C ALA A 56 6.58 -3.92 -7.71
N PHE A 57 7.83 -4.34 -7.61
CA PHE A 57 8.93 -3.69 -8.31
C PHE A 57 8.78 -3.78 -9.84
N ILE A 58 8.40 -4.94 -10.37
CA ILE A 58 8.11 -5.10 -11.81
C ILE A 58 6.97 -4.18 -12.25
N ARG A 59 5.89 -4.07 -11.46
CA ARG A 59 4.79 -3.15 -11.77
C ARG A 59 5.20 -1.69 -11.74
N LEU A 60 6.18 -1.32 -10.94
CA LEU A 60 6.69 0.05 -10.85
C LEU A 60 7.68 0.39 -11.97
N THR A 61 8.57 -0.55 -12.30
CA THR A 61 9.69 -0.32 -13.23
C THR A 61 9.48 -0.97 -14.60
N GLY A 62 8.38 -1.69 -14.80
CA GLY A 62 8.08 -2.38 -16.05
C GLY A 62 8.01 -1.41 -17.24
N SER A 63 8.67 -1.79 -18.33
CA SER A 63 8.88 -0.96 -19.51
C SER A 63 7.60 -0.38 -20.14
N GLU A 64 6.48 -1.08 -20.08
CA GLU A 64 5.20 -0.58 -20.58
C GLU A 64 4.66 0.61 -19.79
N ARG A 65 4.94 0.67 -18.49
CA ARG A 65 4.48 1.77 -17.62
C ARG A 65 5.38 2.99 -17.73
N LEU A 66 6.69 2.77 -17.79
CA LEU A 66 7.68 3.84 -18.01
C LEU A 66 7.49 4.56 -19.35
N GLN A 67 6.96 3.85 -20.38
CA GLN A 67 6.67 4.43 -21.68
C GLN A 67 5.36 5.24 -21.71
N LYS A 68 4.39 4.92 -20.84
CA LYS A 68 3.06 5.57 -20.83
C LYS A 68 2.95 6.77 -19.89
N THR A 69 3.69 6.79 -18.83
CA THR A 69 3.67 7.88 -17.86
C THR A 69 5.02 7.91 -17.15
N PRO A 70 5.84 8.96 -17.31
CA PRO A 70 7.03 9.13 -16.48
C PRO A 70 6.62 9.09 -15.01
N LEU A 71 7.23 8.19 -14.25
CA LEU A 71 7.03 8.15 -12.81
C LEU A 71 7.88 9.27 -12.20
N GLU A 72 7.28 10.41 -11.95
CA GLU A 72 7.93 11.47 -11.18
C GLU A 72 7.93 11.07 -9.70
N PHE A 73 9.09 10.68 -9.19
CA PHE A 73 9.27 10.41 -7.77
C PHE A 73 9.80 11.66 -7.07
N ALA A 74 8.97 12.33 -6.31
CA ALA A 74 9.40 13.41 -5.44
C ALA A 74 10.31 12.90 -4.29
N GLY A 75 11.31 12.05 -4.65
CA GLY A 75 12.29 11.45 -3.76
C GLY A 75 11.93 10.05 -3.24
N SER A 76 12.83 9.48 -2.43
CA SER A 76 12.74 8.10 -1.94
C SER A 76 11.45 7.79 -1.17
N ARG A 77 10.91 8.75 -0.38
CA ARG A 77 9.66 8.55 0.35
C ARG A 77 8.47 8.35 -0.57
N HIS A 78 8.38 9.14 -1.63
CA HIS A 78 7.34 8.99 -2.64
C HIS A 78 7.44 7.65 -3.36
N PHE A 79 8.67 7.18 -3.67
CA PHE A 79 8.88 5.84 -4.20
C PHE A 79 8.29 4.75 -3.29
N PHE A 80 8.58 4.79 -1.99
CA PHE A 80 8.03 3.80 -1.04
C PHE A 80 6.50 3.89 -0.91
N ALA A 81 5.92 5.10 -1.02
CA ALA A 81 4.48 5.28 -1.06
C ALA A 81 3.84 4.57 -2.26
N VAL A 82 4.41 4.78 -3.45
CA VAL A 82 3.93 4.15 -4.68
C VAL A 82 4.17 2.63 -4.65
N ALA A 83 5.28 2.17 -4.06
CA ALA A 83 5.54 0.75 -3.86
C ALA A 83 4.52 0.09 -2.93
N ALA A 84 4.18 0.76 -1.83
CA ALA A 84 3.15 0.29 -0.89
C ALA A 84 1.78 0.18 -1.55
N GLU A 85 1.42 1.14 -2.39
CA GLU A 85 0.17 1.10 -3.17
C GLU A 85 0.18 -0.05 -4.19
N ALA A 86 1.31 -0.31 -4.86
CA ALA A 86 1.45 -1.46 -5.74
C ALA A 86 1.29 -2.78 -4.98
N MET A 87 1.93 -2.92 -3.80
CA MET A 87 1.77 -4.08 -2.94
C MET A 87 0.32 -4.27 -2.48
N ARG A 88 -0.36 -3.19 -2.07
CA ARG A 88 -1.78 -3.24 -1.71
C ARG A 88 -2.61 -3.84 -2.85
N ARG A 89 -2.45 -3.34 -4.06
CA ARG A 89 -3.19 -3.84 -5.23
C ARG A 89 -2.95 -5.33 -5.48
N ILE A 90 -1.70 -5.78 -5.36
CA ILE A 90 -1.35 -7.20 -5.52
C ILE A 90 -2.04 -8.05 -4.44
N LEU A 91 -2.00 -7.62 -3.19
CA LEU A 91 -2.65 -8.32 -2.08
C LEU A 91 -4.16 -8.41 -2.26
N VAL A 92 -4.81 -7.31 -2.66
CA VAL A 92 -6.26 -7.28 -2.92
C VAL A 92 -6.64 -8.15 -4.11
N GLU A 93 -5.87 -8.10 -5.21
CA GLU A 93 -6.10 -8.98 -6.38
C GLU A 93 -5.98 -10.46 -5.99
N ASN A 94 -4.98 -10.83 -5.19
CA ASN A 94 -4.84 -12.18 -4.66
C ASN A 94 -5.99 -12.57 -3.74
N ALA A 95 -6.42 -11.67 -2.86
CA ALA A 95 -7.55 -11.89 -1.97
C ALA A 95 -8.85 -12.13 -2.76
N ARG A 96 -9.13 -11.31 -3.77
CA ARG A 96 -10.30 -11.49 -4.65
C ARG A 96 -10.26 -12.82 -5.39
N ARG A 97 -9.10 -13.24 -5.89
CA ARG A 97 -8.93 -14.55 -6.55
C ARG A 97 -9.21 -15.70 -5.59
N LYS A 98 -8.62 -15.67 -4.38
CA LYS A 98 -8.88 -16.68 -3.33
C LYS A 98 -10.37 -16.76 -2.95
N ASN A 99 -11.05 -15.63 -2.88
CA ASN A 99 -12.47 -15.56 -2.56
C ASN A 99 -13.34 -16.11 -3.69
N ALA A 100 -12.96 -15.89 -4.94
CA ALA A 100 -13.65 -16.47 -6.09
C ALA A 100 -13.55 -18.02 -6.12
N GLU A 101 -12.40 -18.57 -5.68
CA GLU A 101 -12.19 -20.02 -5.57
C GLU A 101 -12.94 -20.64 -4.37
N LYS A 102 -13.10 -19.88 -3.28
CA LYS A 102 -13.83 -20.30 -2.08
C LYS A 102 -15.26 -19.80 -2.14
N ARG A 103 -16.15 -20.49 -2.79
CA ARG A 103 -17.60 -20.19 -2.74
C ARG A 103 -18.11 -20.35 -1.30
N GLY A 104 -18.28 -19.22 -0.58
CA GLY A 104 -18.88 -19.17 0.75
C GLY A 104 -17.86 -18.87 1.88
N GLY A 105 -17.48 -17.63 2.04
CA GLY A 105 -16.64 -17.16 3.14
C GLY A 105 -17.50 -16.50 4.24
N ASN A 106 -17.20 -16.85 5.48
CA ASN A 106 -17.78 -16.22 6.67
C ASN A 106 -17.12 -14.84 6.86
N ARG A 107 -17.88 -13.75 6.78
CA ARG A 107 -17.37 -12.37 6.97
C ARG A 107 -16.95 -12.19 8.42
N ARG A 108 -15.72 -11.79 8.63
CA ARG A 108 -15.13 -11.54 9.95
C ARG A 108 -14.89 -10.05 10.13
N ARG A 109 -15.02 -9.58 11.37
CA ARG A 109 -14.86 -8.16 11.77
C ARG A 109 -13.43 -7.70 11.58
N VAL A 110 -13.24 -6.53 10.97
CA VAL A 110 -11.94 -5.85 10.87
C VAL A 110 -11.83 -4.85 12.00
N ASP A 111 -10.91 -5.09 12.94
CA ASP A 111 -10.52 -4.09 13.94
C ASP A 111 -9.28 -3.34 13.44
N LEU A 112 -9.42 -2.05 13.18
CA LEU A 112 -8.30 -1.17 12.82
C LEU A 112 -7.67 -0.65 14.12
N ASP A 113 -6.61 -1.29 14.55
CA ASP A 113 -5.80 -0.82 15.67
C ASP A 113 -4.90 0.37 15.28
N GLU A 114 -4.31 1.08 16.24
CA GLU A 114 -3.81 2.46 16.12
C GLU A 114 -2.82 2.77 14.98
N ALA A 115 -2.25 1.80 14.27
CA ALA A 115 -1.18 2.08 13.32
C ALA A 115 -1.08 1.22 12.06
N ASN A 116 -1.80 0.10 11.92
CA ASN A 116 -1.57 -0.82 10.78
C ASN A 116 -2.88 -1.51 10.37
N VAL A 117 -2.94 -1.95 9.09
CA VAL A 117 -3.81 -3.09 8.76
C VAL A 117 -3.43 -4.19 9.74
N PRO A 118 -4.38 -4.76 10.51
CA PRO A 118 -4.06 -5.82 11.43
C PRO A 118 -3.26 -6.88 10.67
N GLY A 119 -2.06 -7.12 11.13
CA GLY A 119 -1.28 -8.22 10.63
C GLY A 119 -2.12 -9.47 10.84
N GLY A 120 -2.66 -10.05 9.76
CA GLY A 120 -3.59 -11.17 9.85
C GLY A 120 -4.96 -10.91 9.25
N ALA A 121 -5.14 -9.78 8.57
CA ALA A 121 -6.36 -9.55 7.82
C ALA A 121 -6.60 -10.72 6.85
N SER A 122 -7.74 -11.37 6.96
CA SER A 122 -8.15 -12.40 6.03
C SER A 122 -8.35 -11.80 4.63
N ALA A 123 -8.42 -12.66 3.61
CA ALA A 123 -8.69 -12.20 2.25
C ALA A 123 -9.99 -11.37 2.15
N ASP A 124 -11.02 -11.75 2.91
CA ASP A 124 -12.30 -11.02 2.97
C ASP A 124 -12.12 -9.63 3.59
N GLU A 125 -11.37 -9.55 4.69
CA GLU A 125 -11.08 -8.28 5.38
C GLU A 125 -10.28 -7.31 4.52
N LEU A 126 -9.29 -7.80 3.75
CA LEU A 126 -8.53 -6.99 2.81
C LEU A 126 -9.42 -6.42 1.69
N VAL A 127 -10.34 -7.21 1.16
CA VAL A 127 -11.29 -6.76 0.13
C VAL A 127 -12.24 -5.71 0.70
N LEU A 128 -12.79 -5.94 1.89
CA LEU A 128 -13.67 -4.97 2.56
C LEU A 128 -12.96 -3.64 2.84
N LEU A 129 -11.71 -3.70 3.31
CA LEU A 129 -10.90 -2.51 3.54
C LEU A 129 -10.60 -1.76 2.23
N ASP A 130 -10.33 -2.47 1.14
CA ASP A 130 -10.13 -1.88 -0.18
C ASP A 130 -11.37 -1.17 -0.70
N GLU A 131 -12.54 -1.79 -0.54
CA GLU A 131 -13.83 -1.20 -0.90
C GLU A 131 -14.12 0.06 -0.06
N ALA A 132 -13.89 -0.01 1.26
CA ALA A 132 -14.05 1.12 2.16
C ALA A 132 -13.11 2.29 1.81
N LEU A 133 -11.84 2.01 1.49
CA LEU A 133 -10.88 3.04 1.04
C LEU A 133 -11.28 3.66 -0.31
N THR A 134 -11.88 2.88 -1.19
CA THR A 134 -12.41 3.39 -2.46
C THR A 134 -13.57 4.35 -2.21
N GLN A 135 -14.47 4.03 -1.29
CA GLN A 135 -15.57 4.93 -0.93
C GLN A 135 -15.05 6.18 -0.21
N LEU A 136 -14.11 6.02 0.74
CA LEU A 136 -13.48 7.16 1.39
C LEU A 136 -12.77 8.09 0.39
N THR A 137 -12.21 7.56 -0.70
CA THR A 137 -11.61 8.39 -1.76
C THR A 137 -12.62 9.30 -2.44
N ASN A 138 -13.87 8.87 -2.56
CA ASN A 138 -14.95 9.70 -3.12
C ASN A 138 -15.44 10.76 -2.12
N ASP A 139 -15.40 10.48 -0.83
CA ASP A 139 -15.83 11.39 0.23
C ASP A 139 -14.75 12.41 0.61
N ASP A 140 -13.50 11.95 0.80
CA ASP A 140 -12.34 12.76 1.16
C ASP A 140 -11.07 12.08 0.62
N ALA A 141 -10.58 12.56 -0.51
CA ALA A 141 -9.41 12.00 -1.19
C ALA A 141 -8.14 12.13 -0.34
N ASP A 142 -7.94 13.23 0.37
CA ASP A 142 -6.75 13.47 1.20
C ASP A 142 -6.74 12.51 2.40
N ALA A 143 -7.90 12.31 3.03
CA ALA A 143 -8.03 11.35 4.12
C ALA A 143 -7.79 9.92 3.64
N ALA A 144 -8.26 9.55 2.46
CA ALA A 144 -8.02 8.25 1.86
C ALA A 144 -6.53 8.02 1.54
N GLU A 145 -5.84 9.03 0.99
CA GLU A 145 -4.41 8.91 0.69
C GLU A 145 -3.57 8.78 1.97
N ILE A 146 -3.84 9.57 3.01
CA ILE A 146 -3.21 9.40 4.32
C ILE A 146 -3.45 7.99 4.86
N ALA A 147 -4.68 7.48 4.77
CA ALA A 147 -5.01 6.13 5.22
C ALA A 147 -4.23 5.06 4.45
N LYS A 148 -4.14 5.14 3.14
CA LYS A 148 -3.35 4.22 2.30
C LYS A 148 -1.88 4.21 2.68
N LEU A 149 -1.26 5.40 2.83
CA LEU A 149 0.15 5.54 3.22
C LEU A 149 0.41 4.99 4.62
N ARG A 150 -0.52 5.19 5.56
CA ARG A 150 -0.42 4.66 6.92
C ARG A 150 -0.61 3.15 6.96
N LEU A 151 -1.71 2.65 6.41
CA LEU A 151 -2.14 1.26 6.53
C LEU A 151 -1.27 0.31 5.68
N PHE A 152 -0.88 0.73 4.50
CA PHE A 152 -0.12 -0.12 3.57
C PHE A 152 1.35 0.32 3.45
N GLY A 153 1.65 1.61 3.53
CA GLY A 153 3.01 2.14 3.47
C GLY A 153 3.78 2.05 4.78
N GLY A 154 3.10 1.78 5.91
CA GLY A 154 3.74 1.79 7.23
C GLY A 154 4.33 3.15 7.62
N MET A 155 3.90 4.22 6.95
CA MET A 155 4.46 5.54 7.17
C MET A 155 3.95 6.16 8.47
N THR A 156 4.78 7.02 9.08
CA THR A 156 4.29 7.90 10.14
C THR A 156 3.34 8.96 9.56
N ILE A 157 2.49 9.57 10.38
CA ILE A 157 1.61 10.67 9.94
C ILE A 157 2.44 11.82 9.36
N ASP A 158 3.59 12.10 9.97
CA ASP A 158 4.50 13.15 9.53
C ASP A 158 5.10 12.87 8.16
N ASP A 159 5.51 11.62 7.91
CA ASP A 159 6.09 11.24 6.62
C ASP A 159 5.02 11.17 5.52
N ALA A 160 3.83 10.66 5.83
CA ALA A 160 2.70 10.68 4.92
C ALA A 160 2.29 12.11 4.55
N GLY A 161 2.25 13.03 5.54
CA GLY A 161 2.00 14.45 5.29
C GLY A 161 3.04 15.08 4.36
N LYS A 162 4.33 14.76 4.54
CA LYS A 162 5.42 15.24 3.66
C LYS A 162 5.29 14.72 2.23
N VAL A 163 4.89 13.45 2.07
CA VAL A 163 4.65 12.85 0.74
C VAL A 163 3.53 13.57 0.02
N LEU A 164 2.45 13.91 0.73
CA LEU A 164 1.29 14.59 0.15
C LEU A 164 1.43 16.12 0.09
N GLY A 165 2.54 16.68 0.58
CA GLY A 165 2.75 18.13 0.58
C GLY A 165 1.82 18.91 1.53
N ILE A 166 1.26 18.25 2.55
CA ILE A 166 0.36 18.86 3.53
C ILE A 166 1.02 19.05 4.90
N SER A 167 0.48 19.98 5.69
CA SER A 167 1.00 20.23 7.04
C SER A 167 0.76 19.01 7.97
N ARG A 168 1.62 18.89 9.01
CA ARG A 168 1.43 17.86 10.05
C ARG A 168 0.05 17.92 10.69
N ALA A 169 -0.46 19.12 10.97
CA ALA A 169 -1.77 19.31 11.56
C ALA A 169 -2.91 18.83 10.64
N THR A 170 -2.78 19.10 9.34
CA THR A 170 -3.71 18.60 8.33
C THR A 170 -3.63 17.08 8.23
N ALA A 171 -2.44 16.51 8.11
CA ALA A 171 -2.23 15.06 8.05
C ALA A 171 -2.82 14.34 9.28
N PHE A 172 -2.63 14.90 10.48
CA PHE A 172 -3.21 14.35 11.70
C PHE A 172 -4.75 14.39 11.70
N ARG A 173 -5.35 15.47 11.25
CA ARG A 173 -6.83 15.59 11.12
C ARG A 173 -7.36 14.60 10.09
N SER A 174 -6.75 14.53 8.92
CA SER A 174 -7.13 13.61 7.85
C SER A 174 -7.03 12.15 8.30
N TRP A 175 -5.97 11.78 9.02
CA TRP A 175 -5.84 10.44 9.59
C TRP A 175 -6.91 10.14 10.65
N THR A 176 -7.16 11.09 11.56
CA THR A 176 -8.18 10.91 12.62
C THR A 176 -9.57 10.73 12.00
N TYR A 177 -9.90 11.53 10.99
CA TYR A 177 -11.14 11.40 10.24
C TYR A 177 -11.21 10.05 9.49
N ALA A 178 -10.17 9.71 8.70
CA ALA A 178 -10.12 8.46 7.94
C ALA A 178 -10.30 7.24 8.84
N ARG A 179 -9.61 7.20 10.00
CA ARG A 179 -9.72 6.10 10.95
C ARG A 179 -11.14 5.96 11.52
N ALA A 180 -11.75 7.07 11.91
CA ALA A 180 -13.12 7.07 12.44
C ALA A 180 -14.12 6.63 11.38
N TRP A 181 -13.99 7.15 10.16
CA TRP A 181 -14.84 6.82 9.02
C TRP A 181 -14.72 5.34 8.64
N LEU A 182 -13.49 4.83 8.50
CA LEU A 182 -13.23 3.42 8.17
C LEU A 182 -13.77 2.48 9.25
N ASN A 183 -13.56 2.80 10.54
CA ASN A 183 -14.10 2.00 11.63
C ASN A 183 -15.62 1.96 11.59
N ALA A 184 -16.29 3.09 11.42
CA ALA A 184 -17.74 3.15 11.31
C ALA A 184 -18.27 2.35 10.11
N HIS A 185 -17.57 2.45 8.97
CA HIS A 185 -17.97 1.78 7.74
C HIS A 185 -17.77 0.25 7.82
N LEU A 186 -16.64 -0.21 8.35
CA LEU A 186 -16.34 -1.62 8.50
C LEU A 186 -17.16 -2.30 9.61
N GLN A 187 -17.60 -1.56 10.63
CA GLN A 187 -18.51 -2.06 11.66
C GLN A 187 -19.98 -2.04 11.23
N GLY A 188 -20.37 -1.08 10.37
CA GLY A 188 -21.76 -0.93 9.89
C GLY A 188 -22.17 -1.93 8.80
N THR A 189 -21.28 -2.77 8.30
CA THR A 189 -21.59 -3.82 7.33
C THR A 189 -22.20 -5.09 7.92
N GLU A 190 -22.47 -5.12 9.24
CA GLU A 190 -23.34 -6.13 9.83
C GLU A 190 -24.83 -5.78 9.51
N LYS A 191 -25.35 -6.36 8.44
CA LYS A 191 -26.80 -6.45 8.27
C LYS A 191 -27.26 -7.73 8.96
N PRO A 192 -28.34 -7.66 9.76
CA PRO A 192 -28.87 -8.80 10.50
C PRO A 192 -29.26 -9.97 9.62
#